data_fd1fcaa2b94f3f843fbfd996d2bee0ab
#
_entry.id   fd1fcaa2b94f3f843fbfd996d2bee0ab
#
_cell.length_a   1.000
_cell.length_b   1.000
_cell.length_c   1.000
_cell.angle_alpha   90.00
_cell.angle_beta   90.00
_cell.angle_gamma   90.00
#
_symmetry.space_group_name_H-M   'P 1'
#
loop_
_entity.id
_entity.type
_entity.pdbx_description
1 polymer ?
#
loop_
_entity_poly.entity_id
_entity_poly.type
_entity_poly.pdbx_seq_one_letter_code
_entity_poly.pdbx_strand_id
1 'polypeptide(L)'
;QHTLKVVLKQRSNGWLWSMGTLVGAMMTPNGVANLATKPVGTGPYVVDKWAVGTSLTMVARPDYWGGKIANDRAVFRYFGDAISLTNAVRSGTIDAAIGLQSPELLESLQADNNLVVEVGSTNGEVLLSMNNKRAPFTDVRVRQAVMYGVDRQAIIDTTWEGYGVETGGTPVPPTDPWYTGESEYQFDPARARELMAEAGAVGTEITLSVPSLPYAQSASEILYSQLSDIGFKVKIESTEFPAVWLAKVLKGKNYDMSLIAHVEPRDIPHLFGNPDYYLGFDSPKVRELLAEADAAPEDEYAELMRQAVAEIMTQAGADTLFNLPMIVVTHNGITGIPRNSVADGLVLSGVKKEA
;
A
#
# COMPACT_ATOMS: atom_id res chain seq x y z
N GLN A 1 -24.42 -28.12 -14.84
CA GLN A 1 -24.60 -26.68 -15.02
C GLN A 1 -23.50 -25.96 -14.23
N HIS A 2 -22.71 -25.11 -14.89
CA HIS A 2 -21.52 -24.46 -14.32
C HIS A 2 -21.74 -22.94 -14.19
N THR A 3 -22.93 -22.55 -13.69
CA THR A 3 -23.33 -21.16 -13.57
C THR A 3 -23.66 -20.84 -12.12
N LEU A 4 -22.99 -19.84 -11.56
CA LEU A 4 -23.36 -19.22 -10.29
C LEU A 4 -24.12 -17.93 -10.59
N LYS A 5 -25.33 -17.77 -10.06
CA LYS A 5 -26.09 -16.52 -10.11
C LYS A 5 -26.05 -15.87 -8.73
N VAL A 6 -25.50 -14.68 -8.65
CA VAL A 6 -25.52 -13.85 -7.44
C VAL A 6 -26.53 -12.72 -7.64
N VAL A 7 -27.42 -12.56 -6.69
CA VAL A 7 -28.41 -11.48 -6.70
C VAL A 7 -28.09 -10.54 -5.54
N LEU A 8 -27.65 -9.36 -5.87
CA LEU A 8 -27.37 -8.30 -4.91
C LEU A 8 -28.67 -7.57 -4.55
N LYS A 9 -28.76 -7.04 -3.34
CA LYS A 9 -29.89 -6.20 -2.91
C LYS A 9 -29.94 -4.87 -3.66
N GLN A 10 -28.78 -4.37 -4.03
CA GLN A 10 -28.56 -3.17 -4.84
C GLN A 10 -27.29 -3.35 -5.66
N ARG A 11 -27.07 -2.51 -6.66
CA ARG A 11 -25.80 -2.46 -7.40
C ARG A 11 -24.66 -2.19 -6.43
N SER A 12 -23.51 -2.80 -6.66
CA SER A 12 -22.29 -2.56 -5.91
C SER A 12 -21.07 -2.75 -6.82
N ASN A 13 -20.36 -1.66 -7.08
CA ASN A 13 -19.10 -1.67 -7.81
C ASN A 13 -18.00 -2.34 -6.98
N GLY A 14 -17.98 -2.09 -5.68
CA GLY A 14 -17.05 -2.69 -4.74
C GLY A 14 -17.20 -4.21 -4.65
N TRP A 15 -18.43 -4.74 -4.73
CA TRP A 15 -18.66 -6.19 -4.74
C TRP A 15 -17.99 -6.86 -5.95
N LEU A 16 -18.21 -6.31 -7.14
CA LEU A 16 -17.62 -6.88 -8.36
C LEU A 16 -16.10 -6.85 -8.33
N TRP A 17 -15.53 -5.74 -7.85
CA TRP A 17 -14.09 -5.62 -7.64
C TRP A 17 -13.57 -6.67 -6.66
N SER A 18 -14.22 -6.82 -5.50
CA SER A 18 -13.84 -7.80 -4.47
C SER A 18 -13.86 -9.24 -4.97
N MET A 19 -14.75 -9.56 -5.92
CA MET A 19 -14.77 -10.89 -6.56
C MET A 19 -13.54 -11.17 -7.44
N GLY A 20 -12.81 -10.14 -7.86
CA GLY A 20 -11.53 -10.26 -8.55
C GLY A 20 -10.31 -10.39 -7.64
N THR A 21 -10.48 -10.27 -6.34
CA THR A 21 -9.43 -10.40 -5.32
C THR A 21 -9.49 -11.77 -4.62
N LEU A 22 -8.60 -11.98 -3.63
CA LEU A 22 -8.59 -13.20 -2.80
C LEU A 22 -9.94 -13.43 -2.06
N VAL A 23 -10.68 -12.36 -1.78
CA VAL A 23 -12.02 -12.46 -1.15
C VAL A 23 -13.01 -13.22 -2.03
N GLY A 24 -12.91 -13.07 -3.35
CA GLY A 24 -13.77 -13.76 -4.32
C GLY A 24 -13.35 -15.19 -4.67
N ALA A 25 -12.32 -15.73 -4.04
CA ALA A 25 -11.83 -17.06 -4.35
C ALA A 25 -12.88 -18.14 -4.12
N MET A 26 -13.16 -18.93 -5.16
CA MET A 26 -14.08 -20.07 -5.09
C MET A 26 -13.29 -21.32 -4.71
N MET A 27 -13.66 -21.92 -3.58
CA MET A 27 -12.97 -23.04 -2.97
C MET A 27 -13.69 -24.37 -3.26
N THR A 28 -12.92 -25.43 -3.52
CA THR A 28 -13.50 -26.77 -3.56
C THR A 28 -13.75 -27.28 -2.13
N PRO A 29 -14.94 -27.86 -1.82
CA PRO A 29 -15.21 -28.39 -0.49
C PRO A 29 -14.17 -29.38 0.02
N ASN A 30 -13.60 -30.19 -0.88
CA ASN A 30 -12.58 -31.19 -0.54
C ASN A 30 -11.19 -30.60 -0.27
N GLY A 31 -10.96 -29.33 -0.60
CA GLY A 31 -9.67 -28.65 -0.43
C GLY A 31 -9.65 -27.67 0.74
N VAL A 32 -10.80 -27.23 1.23
CA VAL A 32 -10.89 -26.13 2.23
C VAL A 32 -10.16 -26.44 3.53
N ALA A 33 -10.25 -27.68 4.03
CA ALA A 33 -9.69 -28.05 5.33
C ALA A 33 -8.15 -27.92 5.41
N ASN A 34 -7.45 -27.96 4.27
CA ASN A 34 -5.99 -27.99 4.21
C ASN A 34 -5.38 -26.85 3.37
N LEU A 35 -6.12 -25.79 3.09
CA LEU A 35 -5.67 -24.67 2.22
C LEU A 35 -4.34 -24.07 2.66
N ALA A 36 -4.11 -23.95 3.96
CA ALA A 36 -2.88 -23.40 4.51
C ALA A 36 -1.61 -24.19 4.18
N THR A 37 -1.72 -25.46 3.81
CA THR A 37 -0.58 -26.35 3.54
C THR A 37 -0.66 -27.09 2.21
N LYS A 38 -1.88 -27.25 1.69
CA LYS A 38 -2.17 -27.97 0.44
C LYS A 38 -3.24 -27.20 -0.36
N PRO A 39 -2.89 -26.06 -0.93
CA PRO A 39 -3.84 -25.27 -1.70
C PRO A 39 -4.28 -26.06 -2.94
N VAL A 40 -5.57 -26.00 -3.22
CA VAL A 40 -6.19 -26.59 -4.40
C VAL A 40 -6.84 -25.48 -5.21
N GLY A 41 -6.26 -25.17 -6.34
CA GLY A 41 -6.72 -24.09 -7.23
C GLY A 41 -6.88 -24.56 -8.66
N THR A 42 -7.37 -23.67 -9.53
CA THR A 42 -7.52 -23.88 -10.97
C THR A 42 -6.52 -23.06 -11.80
N GLY A 43 -5.52 -22.46 -11.14
CA GLY A 43 -4.48 -21.66 -11.77
C GLY A 43 -3.50 -22.44 -12.64
N PRO A 44 -2.58 -21.74 -13.32
CA PRO A 44 -1.63 -22.34 -14.25
C PRO A 44 -0.61 -23.28 -13.61
N TYR A 45 -0.38 -23.13 -12.32
CA TYR A 45 0.58 -23.97 -11.59
C TYR A 45 -0.08 -24.69 -10.42
N VAL A 46 0.51 -25.81 -10.04
CA VAL A 46 0.20 -26.56 -8.82
C VAL A 46 1.40 -26.59 -7.90
N VAL A 47 1.16 -26.55 -6.59
CA VAL A 47 2.23 -26.65 -5.59
C VAL A 47 2.82 -28.05 -5.60
N ASP A 48 4.13 -28.13 -5.86
CA ASP A 48 4.92 -29.37 -5.79
C ASP A 48 5.53 -29.53 -4.39
N LYS A 49 6.21 -28.48 -3.91
CA LYS A 49 6.87 -28.49 -2.60
C LYS A 49 6.80 -27.11 -1.94
N TRP A 50 6.44 -27.10 -0.68
CA TRP A 50 6.50 -25.89 0.15
C TRP A 50 7.39 -26.10 1.36
N ALA A 51 8.56 -25.47 1.34
CA ALA A 51 9.48 -25.38 2.49
C ALA A 51 9.17 -24.04 3.19
N VAL A 52 8.34 -24.08 4.23
CA VAL A 52 7.85 -22.90 4.95
C VAL A 52 9.02 -22.01 5.37
N GLY A 53 8.92 -20.71 5.11
CA GLY A 53 9.96 -19.71 5.39
C GLY A 53 11.18 -19.74 4.45
N THR A 54 11.26 -20.69 3.51
CA THR A 54 12.42 -20.82 2.62
C THR A 54 12.05 -20.73 1.14
N SER A 55 11.10 -21.57 0.67
CA SER A 55 10.74 -21.60 -0.75
C SER A 55 9.39 -22.26 -1.01
N LEU A 56 8.75 -21.84 -2.10
CA LEU A 56 7.59 -22.47 -2.69
C LEU A 56 7.93 -22.90 -4.12
N THR A 57 7.87 -24.19 -4.38
CA THR A 57 8.06 -24.78 -5.72
C THR A 57 6.71 -25.13 -6.31
N MET A 58 6.49 -24.70 -7.54
CA MET A 58 5.29 -24.98 -8.30
C MET A 58 5.65 -25.57 -9.67
N VAL A 59 4.81 -26.46 -10.18
CA VAL A 59 4.94 -27.07 -11.51
C VAL A 59 3.75 -26.69 -12.37
N ALA A 60 3.98 -26.53 -13.67
CA ALA A 60 2.95 -26.18 -14.62
C ALA A 60 1.85 -27.27 -14.63
N ARG A 61 0.60 -26.83 -14.71
CA ARG A 61 -0.55 -27.71 -14.85
C ARG A 61 -0.66 -28.19 -16.31
N PRO A 62 -0.58 -29.50 -16.59
CA PRO A 62 -0.61 -30.00 -17.98
C PRO A 62 -1.88 -29.60 -18.74
N ASP A 63 -3.02 -29.64 -18.04
CA ASP A 63 -4.34 -29.38 -18.62
C ASP A 63 -4.88 -27.99 -18.25
N TYR A 64 -4.00 -26.98 -18.23
CA TYR A 64 -4.45 -25.64 -17.87
C TYR A 64 -5.39 -25.06 -18.92
N TRP A 65 -6.57 -24.67 -18.47
CA TRP A 65 -7.67 -24.16 -19.31
C TRP A 65 -7.37 -22.79 -19.93
N GLY A 66 -6.46 -21.98 -19.35
CA GLY A 66 -6.17 -20.61 -19.76
C GLY A 66 -5.08 -20.48 -20.83
N GLY A 67 -4.63 -21.58 -21.43
CA GLY A 67 -3.66 -21.58 -22.52
C GLY A 67 -2.28 -22.13 -22.17
N LYS A 68 -1.30 -21.90 -23.07
CA LYS A 68 0.05 -22.44 -22.93
C LYS A 68 0.82 -21.67 -21.83
N ILE A 69 1.42 -22.42 -20.92
CA ILE A 69 2.33 -21.92 -19.89
C ILE A 69 3.76 -22.00 -20.47
N ALA A 70 4.53 -20.92 -20.31
CA ALA A 70 5.87 -20.83 -20.90
C ALA A 70 6.94 -21.61 -20.11
N ASN A 71 6.81 -21.67 -18.80
CA ASN A 71 7.80 -22.29 -17.90
C ASN A 71 7.19 -23.53 -17.22
N ASP A 72 7.85 -24.67 -17.30
CA ASP A 72 7.37 -25.91 -16.67
C ASP A 72 7.40 -25.84 -15.15
N ARG A 73 8.21 -24.96 -14.58
CA ARG A 73 8.44 -24.84 -13.14
C ARG A 73 8.65 -23.38 -12.74
N ALA A 74 8.10 -22.99 -11.59
CA ALA A 74 8.37 -21.71 -10.92
C ALA A 74 8.77 -21.98 -9.46
N VAL A 75 9.79 -21.25 -8.98
CA VAL A 75 10.26 -21.36 -7.61
C VAL A 75 10.32 -19.98 -6.99
N PHE A 76 9.51 -19.73 -5.97
CA PHE A 76 9.67 -18.57 -5.10
C PHE A 76 10.65 -18.90 -3.99
N ARG A 77 11.68 -18.07 -3.84
CA ARG A 77 12.62 -18.13 -2.72
C ARG A 77 12.41 -16.89 -1.85
N TYR A 78 12.35 -17.08 -0.56
CA TYR A 78 12.14 -16.00 0.40
C TYR A 78 13.49 -15.52 0.94
N PHE A 79 13.67 -14.20 0.99
CA PHE A 79 14.85 -13.55 1.52
C PHE A 79 14.45 -12.64 2.67
N GLY A 80 15.18 -12.68 3.77
CA GLY A 80 14.94 -11.85 4.95
C GLY A 80 15.62 -10.49 4.89
N ASP A 81 16.49 -10.27 3.90
CA ASP A 81 17.23 -9.02 3.73
C ASP A 81 17.53 -8.72 2.26
N ALA A 82 17.70 -7.44 1.96
CA ALA A 82 17.93 -6.95 0.60
C ALA A 82 19.31 -7.33 0.04
N ILE A 83 20.33 -7.46 0.88
CA ILE A 83 21.70 -7.80 0.44
C ILE A 83 21.72 -9.23 -0.08
N SER A 84 21.14 -10.19 0.66
CA SER A 84 21.02 -11.58 0.24
C SER A 84 20.21 -11.73 -1.04
N LEU A 85 19.11 -10.99 -1.17
CA LEU A 85 18.28 -10.94 -2.38
C LEU A 85 19.07 -10.41 -3.59
N THR A 86 19.78 -9.30 -3.41
CA THR A 86 20.60 -8.66 -4.45
C THR A 86 21.75 -9.59 -4.89
N ASN A 87 22.44 -10.24 -3.95
CA ASN A 87 23.49 -11.18 -4.27
C ASN A 87 22.97 -12.41 -5.03
N ALA A 88 21.76 -12.88 -4.69
CA ALA A 88 21.15 -14.02 -5.37
C ALA A 88 20.77 -13.69 -6.83
N VAL A 89 20.24 -12.49 -7.11
CA VAL A 89 19.94 -12.10 -8.50
C VAL A 89 21.23 -11.86 -9.29
N ARG A 90 22.24 -11.20 -8.72
CA ARG A 90 23.54 -10.98 -9.39
C ARG A 90 24.24 -12.27 -9.76
N SER A 91 24.22 -13.26 -8.89
CA SER A 91 24.85 -14.56 -9.14
C SER A 91 24.08 -15.48 -10.08
N GLY A 92 22.87 -15.09 -10.53
CA GLY A 92 21.99 -15.97 -11.30
C GLY A 92 21.39 -17.12 -10.48
N THR A 93 21.46 -17.06 -9.15
CA THR A 93 20.82 -18.05 -8.27
C THR A 93 19.30 -17.94 -8.31
N ILE A 94 18.78 -16.74 -8.63
CA ILE A 94 17.39 -16.44 -8.97
C ILE A 94 17.36 -15.65 -10.27
N ASP A 95 16.28 -15.80 -11.04
CA ASP A 95 16.08 -15.13 -12.33
C ASP A 95 15.52 -13.72 -12.17
N ALA A 96 14.79 -13.46 -11.09
CA ALA A 96 14.16 -12.19 -10.78
C ALA A 96 14.09 -11.94 -9.28
N ALA A 97 14.32 -10.70 -8.88
CA ALA A 97 14.04 -10.17 -7.54
C ALA A 97 12.84 -9.22 -7.65
N ILE A 98 11.83 -9.41 -6.78
CA ILE A 98 10.58 -8.67 -6.81
C ILE A 98 10.34 -8.03 -5.45
N GLY A 99 10.00 -6.74 -5.43
CA GLY A 99 9.74 -5.99 -4.21
C GLY A 99 11.00 -5.70 -3.39
N LEU A 100 12.11 -5.36 -4.04
CA LEU A 100 13.32 -4.90 -3.37
C LEU A 100 13.04 -3.61 -2.60
N GLN A 101 13.31 -3.59 -1.29
CA GLN A 101 13.05 -2.45 -0.41
C GLN A 101 14.34 -1.72 0.02
N SER A 102 15.31 -1.65 -0.87
CA SER A 102 16.61 -1.02 -0.62
C SER A 102 17.02 -0.21 -1.85
N PRO A 103 16.51 1.02 -1.97
CA PRO A 103 16.79 1.88 -3.13
C PRO A 103 18.26 2.19 -3.30
N GLU A 104 19.04 2.25 -2.22
CA GLU A 104 20.49 2.47 -2.22
C GLU A 104 21.31 1.43 -3.01
N LEU A 105 20.69 0.30 -3.33
CA LEU A 105 21.34 -0.74 -4.14
C LEU A 105 21.08 -0.58 -5.64
N LEU A 106 20.13 0.28 -6.04
CA LEU A 106 19.65 0.36 -7.42
C LEU A 106 20.72 0.87 -8.39
N GLU A 107 21.49 1.90 -8.03
CA GLU A 107 22.57 2.40 -8.88
C GLU A 107 23.54 1.28 -9.25
N SER A 108 23.94 0.47 -8.29
CA SER A 108 24.86 -0.64 -8.50
C SER A 108 24.24 -1.81 -9.31
N LEU A 109 22.93 -2.00 -9.25
CA LEU A 109 22.21 -2.99 -10.04
C LEU A 109 22.00 -2.52 -11.47
N GLN A 110 21.70 -1.24 -11.67
CA GLN A 110 21.54 -0.61 -12.98
C GLN A 110 22.88 -0.59 -13.77
N ALA A 111 24.02 -0.55 -13.08
CA ALA A 111 25.33 -0.63 -13.69
C ALA A 111 25.71 -2.03 -14.20
N ASP A 112 24.99 -3.07 -13.82
CA ASP A 112 25.22 -4.45 -14.29
C ASP A 112 24.48 -4.70 -15.60
N ASN A 113 25.23 -4.84 -16.70
CA ASN A 113 24.67 -5.07 -18.04
C ASN A 113 23.91 -6.39 -18.22
N ASN A 114 23.97 -7.30 -17.25
CA ASN A 114 23.22 -8.56 -17.27
C ASN A 114 21.82 -8.41 -16.62
N LEU A 115 21.57 -7.28 -15.97
CA LEU A 115 20.36 -7.03 -15.21
C LEU A 115 19.51 -5.92 -15.84
N VAL A 116 18.20 -6.04 -15.68
CA VAL A 116 17.22 -5.00 -15.98
C VAL A 116 16.56 -4.60 -14.68
N VAL A 117 16.59 -3.30 -14.35
CA VAL A 117 15.93 -2.75 -13.17
C VAL A 117 14.73 -1.93 -13.63
N GLU A 118 13.56 -2.29 -13.15
CA GLU A 118 12.32 -1.56 -13.38
C GLU A 118 11.75 -1.05 -12.06
N VAL A 119 11.34 0.21 -12.06
CA VAL A 119 10.64 0.83 -10.92
C VAL A 119 9.23 1.18 -11.37
N GLY A 120 8.26 0.57 -10.74
CA GLY A 120 6.84 0.80 -10.95
C GLY A 120 6.15 1.28 -9.67
N SER A 121 4.83 1.23 -9.66
CA SER A 121 3.98 1.62 -8.54
C SER A 121 3.30 0.41 -7.91
N THR A 122 2.92 0.58 -6.65
CA THR A 122 2.04 -0.35 -5.91
C THR A 122 0.73 0.36 -5.53
N ASN A 123 -0.18 -0.35 -4.86
CA ASN A 123 -1.29 0.27 -4.14
C ASN A 123 -0.88 0.77 -2.74
N GLY A 124 0.37 0.52 -2.35
CA GLY A 124 0.84 0.80 -1.00
C GLY A 124 1.02 2.30 -0.75
N GLU A 125 0.07 2.93 -0.08
CA GLU A 125 0.22 4.28 0.44
C GLU A 125 0.77 4.28 1.86
N VAL A 126 1.85 4.99 2.08
CA VAL A 126 2.37 5.24 3.42
C VAL A 126 1.60 6.40 4.04
N LEU A 127 0.67 6.04 4.90
CA LEU A 127 -0.27 6.97 5.51
C LEU A 127 0.26 7.47 6.87
N LEU A 128 0.39 8.78 7.03
CA LEU A 128 0.57 9.43 8.31
C LEU A 128 -0.82 9.63 8.93
N SER A 129 -1.14 8.73 9.83
CA SER A 129 -2.44 8.71 10.50
C SER A 129 -2.47 9.69 11.65
N MET A 130 -3.51 10.50 11.70
CA MET A 130 -3.89 11.35 12.83
C MET A 130 -5.12 10.74 13.48
N ASN A 131 -5.13 10.55 14.80
CA ASN A 131 -6.33 10.05 15.48
C ASN A 131 -7.41 11.13 15.55
N ASN A 132 -8.33 11.13 14.60
CA ASN A 132 -9.34 12.18 14.44
C ASN A 132 -10.31 12.29 15.63
N LYS A 133 -10.36 11.29 16.52
CA LYS A 133 -11.18 11.30 17.73
C LYS A 133 -10.41 11.77 18.97
N ARG A 134 -9.13 12.13 18.83
CA ARG A 134 -8.25 12.52 19.95
C ARG A 134 -7.68 13.92 19.75
N ALA A 135 -7.78 14.77 20.77
CA ALA A 135 -7.11 16.07 20.75
C ALA A 135 -5.59 15.90 20.60
N PRO A 136 -4.90 16.76 19.82
CA PRO A 136 -5.44 17.97 19.17
C PRO A 136 -6.08 17.70 17.80
N PHE A 137 -6.07 16.47 17.29
CA PHE A 137 -6.51 16.10 15.92
C PHE A 137 -8.03 16.04 15.73
N THR A 138 -8.82 16.36 16.77
CA THR A 138 -10.26 16.63 16.61
C THR A 138 -10.52 17.97 15.89
N ASP A 139 -9.56 18.90 15.88
CA ASP A 139 -9.64 20.14 15.16
C ASP A 139 -9.07 19.98 13.74
N VAL A 140 -9.88 20.25 12.73
CA VAL A 140 -9.48 20.15 11.32
C VAL A 140 -8.30 21.06 10.98
N ARG A 141 -8.20 22.24 11.60
CA ARG A 141 -7.09 23.18 11.37
C ARG A 141 -5.74 22.59 11.77
N VAL A 142 -5.72 21.80 12.85
CA VAL A 142 -4.52 21.10 13.29
C VAL A 142 -4.12 20.03 12.28
N ARG A 143 -5.10 19.28 11.75
CA ARG A 143 -4.82 18.28 10.72
C ARG A 143 -4.34 18.92 9.41
N GLN A 144 -4.97 20.02 9.00
CA GLN A 144 -4.52 20.82 7.85
C GLN A 144 -3.10 21.39 8.07
N ALA A 145 -2.78 21.81 9.29
CA ALA A 145 -1.42 22.24 9.62
C ALA A 145 -0.39 21.14 9.40
N VAL A 146 -0.71 19.89 9.74
CA VAL A 146 0.15 18.73 9.43
C VAL A 146 0.30 18.58 7.92
N MET A 147 -0.80 18.63 7.16
CA MET A 147 -0.78 18.48 5.68
C MET A 147 0.10 19.53 4.98
N TYR A 148 0.08 20.79 5.45
CA TYR A 148 0.96 21.85 4.93
C TYR A 148 2.37 21.81 5.48
N GLY A 149 2.55 21.26 6.69
CA GLY A 149 3.83 21.27 7.39
C GLY A 149 4.77 20.11 7.06
N VAL A 150 4.27 19.11 6.33
CA VAL A 150 5.06 17.93 5.95
C VAL A 150 5.58 18.07 4.52
N ASP A 151 6.89 18.11 4.37
CA ASP A 151 7.60 18.01 3.10
C ASP A 151 7.71 16.52 2.71
N ARG A 152 6.75 16.06 1.92
CA ARG A 152 6.66 14.67 1.47
C ARG A 152 7.80 14.30 0.54
N GLN A 153 8.25 15.25 -0.31
CA GLN A 153 9.38 15.00 -1.21
C GLN A 153 10.67 14.76 -0.44
N ALA A 154 10.95 15.53 0.60
CA ALA A 154 12.11 15.31 1.46
C ALA A 154 12.10 13.94 2.15
N ILE A 155 10.89 13.45 2.52
CA ILE A 155 10.73 12.09 3.06
C ILE A 155 11.03 11.04 1.99
N ILE A 156 10.48 11.19 0.77
CA ILE A 156 10.74 10.28 -0.35
C ILE A 156 12.23 10.23 -0.69
N ASP A 157 12.87 11.40 -0.80
CA ASP A 157 14.30 11.51 -1.16
C ASP A 157 15.18 10.81 -0.12
N THR A 158 14.82 10.92 1.16
CA THR A 158 15.62 10.31 2.23
C THR A 158 15.34 8.82 2.44
N THR A 159 14.07 8.40 2.28
CA THR A 159 13.67 7.01 2.58
C THR A 159 13.74 6.09 1.37
N TRP A 160 13.58 6.64 0.16
CA TRP A 160 13.49 5.90 -1.10
C TRP A 160 14.35 6.48 -2.23
N GLU A 161 15.33 7.35 -1.91
CA GLU A 161 16.21 7.98 -2.92
C GLU A 161 15.44 8.59 -4.12
N GLY A 162 14.29 9.17 -3.87
CA GLY A 162 13.42 9.77 -4.88
C GLY A 162 12.51 8.79 -5.64
N TYR A 163 12.57 7.48 -5.38
CA TYR A 163 11.78 6.49 -6.12
C TYR A 163 10.31 6.36 -5.67
N GLY A 164 9.92 6.92 -4.54
CA GLY A 164 8.51 6.99 -4.12
C GLY A 164 7.70 7.93 -5.01
N VAL A 165 6.38 7.78 -4.99
CA VAL A 165 5.48 8.69 -5.72
C VAL A 165 4.77 9.61 -4.74
N GLU A 166 5.02 10.92 -4.87
CA GLU A 166 4.31 11.96 -4.12
C GLU A 166 2.91 12.12 -4.72
N THR A 167 1.86 12.08 -3.88
CA THR A 167 0.45 12.13 -4.30
C THR A 167 -0.30 13.37 -3.81
N GLY A 168 0.41 14.36 -3.28
CA GLY A 168 -0.22 15.57 -2.72
C GLY A 168 -0.95 15.33 -1.40
N GLY A 169 -0.60 14.25 -0.70
CA GLY A 169 -1.28 13.84 0.53
C GLY A 169 -2.56 13.04 0.29
N THR A 170 -3.00 12.87 -0.96
CA THR A 170 -4.21 12.11 -1.28
C THR A 170 -4.01 10.61 -1.10
N PRO A 171 -4.98 9.89 -0.48
CA PRO A 171 -4.93 8.44 -0.31
C PRO A 171 -5.37 7.69 -1.58
N VAL A 172 -4.95 8.18 -2.74
CA VAL A 172 -5.28 7.57 -4.04
C VAL A 172 -4.00 7.15 -4.73
N PRO A 173 -3.78 5.83 -4.91
CA PRO A 173 -2.65 5.35 -5.69
C PRO A 173 -2.71 5.85 -7.14
N PRO A 174 -1.57 6.17 -7.77
CA PRO A 174 -1.53 6.60 -9.18
C PRO A 174 -2.11 5.58 -10.16
N THR A 175 -2.29 4.34 -9.74
CA THR A 175 -2.87 3.25 -10.53
C THR A 175 -4.39 3.21 -10.51
N ASP A 176 -5.04 3.99 -9.63
CA ASP A 176 -6.50 4.02 -9.53
C ASP A 176 -7.14 4.99 -10.54
N PRO A 177 -8.31 4.62 -11.14
CA PRO A 177 -8.95 5.42 -12.19
C PRO A 177 -9.42 6.82 -11.77
N TRP A 178 -9.54 7.07 -10.46
CA TRP A 178 -9.91 8.38 -9.90
C TRP A 178 -8.72 9.20 -9.42
N TYR A 179 -7.49 8.75 -9.62
CA TYR A 179 -6.30 9.57 -9.38
C TYR A 179 -6.25 10.75 -10.35
N THR A 180 -6.05 11.95 -9.84
CA THR A 180 -5.99 13.18 -10.65
C THR A 180 -4.57 13.73 -10.78
N GLY A 181 -3.67 13.38 -9.86
CA GLY A 181 -2.35 13.99 -9.76
C GLY A 181 -2.38 15.42 -9.20
N GLU A 182 -3.54 15.90 -8.78
CA GLU A 182 -3.67 17.22 -8.17
C GLU A 182 -3.42 17.16 -6.67
N SER A 183 -2.75 18.17 -6.13
CA SER A 183 -2.46 18.32 -4.71
C SER A 183 -3.10 19.58 -4.17
N GLU A 184 -3.93 19.45 -3.15
CA GLU A 184 -4.48 20.59 -2.40
C GLU A 184 -3.48 21.15 -1.39
N TYR A 185 -2.52 20.33 -0.95
CA TYR A 185 -1.57 20.69 0.11
C TYR A 185 -0.14 20.69 -0.42
N GLN A 186 0.33 21.87 -0.82
CA GLN A 186 1.75 22.11 -1.10
C GLN A 186 2.48 22.35 0.23
N PHE A 187 3.74 21.96 0.32
CA PHE A 187 4.55 22.23 1.50
C PHE A 187 4.63 23.74 1.78
N ASP A 188 4.00 24.16 2.87
CA ASP A 188 3.97 25.55 3.35
C ASP A 188 4.01 25.57 4.89
N PRO A 189 5.21 25.50 5.47
CA PRO A 189 5.36 25.52 6.93
C PRO A 189 4.97 26.85 7.57
N ALA A 190 4.89 27.94 6.80
CA ALA A 190 4.39 29.22 7.30
C ALA A 190 2.88 29.14 7.53
N ARG A 191 2.15 28.65 6.54
CA ARG A 191 0.70 28.41 6.66
C ARG A 191 0.38 27.40 7.75
N ALA A 192 1.18 26.34 7.88
CA ALA A 192 1.04 25.35 8.95
C ALA A 192 1.14 26.00 10.34
N ARG A 193 2.13 26.84 10.58
CA ARG A 193 2.28 27.58 11.86
C ARG A 193 1.13 28.52 12.15
N GLU A 194 0.60 29.20 11.13
CA GLU A 194 -0.59 30.03 11.26
C GLU A 194 -1.79 29.21 11.75
N LEU A 195 -2.08 28.09 11.09
CA LEU A 195 -3.17 27.19 11.47
C LEU A 195 -3.01 26.62 12.89
N MET A 196 -1.80 26.27 13.28
CA MET A 196 -1.49 25.84 14.66
C MET A 196 -1.78 26.95 15.68
N ALA A 197 -1.42 28.20 15.36
CA ALA A 197 -1.70 29.35 16.22
C ALA A 197 -3.21 29.66 16.30
N GLU A 198 -3.91 29.66 15.16
CA GLU A 198 -5.37 29.85 15.07
C GLU A 198 -6.14 28.77 15.86
N ALA A 199 -5.64 27.54 15.87
CA ALA A 199 -6.21 26.44 16.64
C ALA A 199 -5.84 26.46 18.13
N GLY A 200 -4.89 27.31 18.56
CA GLY A 200 -4.35 27.33 19.92
C GLY A 200 -3.56 26.05 20.26
N ALA A 201 -3.00 25.39 19.25
CA ALA A 201 -2.36 24.07 19.39
C ALA A 201 -0.82 24.14 19.48
N VAL A 202 -0.22 25.33 19.43
CA VAL A 202 1.23 25.52 19.54
C VAL A 202 1.72 25.01 20.90
N GLY A 203 2.77 24.21 20.90
CA GLY A 203 3.37 23.62 22.11
C GLY A 203 2.64 22.36 22.61
N THR A 204 1.63 21.87 21.89
CA THR A 204 0.94 20.61 22.24
C THR A 204 1.90 19.43 22.13
N GLU A 205 1.91 18.58 23.14
CA GLU A 205 2.68 17.34 23.14
C GLU A 205 1.92 16.26 22.38
N ILE A 206 2.61 15.58 21.45
CA ILE A 206 2.06 14.46 20.69
C ILE A 206 3.06 13.30 20.67
N THR A 207 2.54 12.09 20.61
CA THR A 207 3.34 10.88 20.41
C THR A 207 3.18 10.37 18.99
N LEU A 208 4.29 10.28 18.26
CA LEU A 208 4.38 9.59 16.98
C LEU A 208 4.73 8.13 17.22
N SER A 209 3.74 7.24 17.12
CA SER A 209 3.91 5.79 17.27
C SER A 209 4.43 5.19 15.96
N VAL A 210 5.68 4.72 15.98
CA VAL A 210 6.41 4.30 14.78
C VAL A 210 6.57 2.77 14.77
N PRO A 211 6.04 2.04 13.77
CA PRO A 211 6.30 0.61 13.67
C PRO A 211 7.77 0.33 13.40
N SER A 212 8.27 -0.82 13.88
CA SER A 212 9.66 -1.26 13.69
C SER A 212 9.94 -1.72 12.26
N LEU A 213 9.62 -0.86 11.29
CA LEU A 213 9.86 -1.05 9.86
C LEU A 213 10.89 -0.01 9.37
N PRO A 214 11.86 -0.38 8.52
CA PRO A 214 12.95 0.52 8.13
C PRO A 214 12.47 1.86 7.58
N TYR A 215 11.56 1.86 6.60
CA TYR A 215 11.03 3.10 6.01
C TYR A 215 10.34 4.00 7.03
N ALA A 216 9.62 3.38 7.99
CA ALA A 216 8.88 4.13 9.00
C ALA A 216 9.83 4.78 10.02
N GLN A 217 10.90 4.09 10.38
CA GLN A 217 11.93 4.64 11.26
C GLN A 217 12.66 5.81 10.60
N SER A 218 13.11 5.66 9.35
CA SER A 218 13.77 6.74 8.61
C SER A 218 12.84 7.94 8.41
N ALA A 219 11.58 7.73 8.01
CA ALA A 219 10.61 8.81 7.86
C ALA A 219 10.31 9.53 9.19
N SER A 220 10.32 8.81 10.31
CA SER A 220 9.98 9.39 11.62
C SER A 220 10.96 10.46 12.09
N GLU A 221 12.23 10.38 11.73
CA GLU A 221 13.23 11.38 12.08
C GLU A 221 12.95 12.72 11.36
N ILE A 222 12.55 12.64 10.10
CA ILE A 222 12.18 13.82 9.31
C ILE A 222 10.86 14.40 9.83
N LEU A 223 9.87 13.56 10.06
CA LEU A 223 8.58 13.97 10.63
C LEU A 223 8.75 14.63 12.00
N TYR A 224 9.64 14.10 12.85
CA TYR A 224 9.96 14.74 14.14
C TYR A 224 10.41 16.18 13.95
N SER A 225 11.33 16.43 13.02
CA SER A 225 11.83 17.77 12.75
C SER A 225 10.73 18.69 12.20
N GLN A 226 10.01 18.23 11.17
CA GLN A 226 8.99 19.04 10.49
C GLN A 226 7.78 19.34 11.40
N LEU A 227 7.30 18.38 12.16
CA LEU A 227 6.19 18.55 13.10
C LEU A 227 6.61 19.46 14.28
N SER A 228 7.86 19.39 14.72
CA SER A 228 8.39 20.31 15.73
C SER A 228 8.48 21.73 15.19
N ASP A 229 8.86 21.91 13.93
CA ASP A 229 8.99 23.22 13.27
C ASP A 229 7.66 23.94 13.13
N ILE A 230 6.55 23.23 12.98
CA ILE A 230 5.21 23.81 12.95
C ILE A 230 4.60 24.01 14.35
N GLY A 231 5.30 23.63 15.42
CA GLY A 231 4.95 23.98 16.79
C GLY A 231 4.50 22.85 17.69
N PHE A 232 4.57 21.58 17.30
CA PHE A 232 4.34 20.46 18.21
C PHE A 232 5.56 20.20 19.11
N LYS A 233 5.32 19.58 20.26
CA LYS A 233 6.35 18.88 21.05
C LYS A 233 6.23 17.40 20.75
N VAL A 234 7.06 16.89 19.87
CA VAL A 234 6.96 15.52 19.36
C VAL A 234 7.76 14.55 20.23
N LYS A 235 7.14 13.41 20.54
CA LYS A 235 7.81 12.26 21.12
C LYS A 235 7.71 11.09 20.15
N ILE A 236 8.83 10.55 19.71
CA ILE A 236 8.86 9.30 18.95
C ILE A 236 8.74 8.11 19.91
N GLU A 237 7.84 7.19 19.59
CA GLU A 237 7.69 5.93 20.30
C GLU A 237 7.79 4.77 19.31
N SER A 238 8.89 4.01 19.38
CA SER A 238 9.05 2.79 18.56
C SER A 238 8.10 1.70 19.08
N THR A 239 7.40 1.06 18.14
CA THR A 239 6.38 0.04 18.40
C THR A 239 6.70 -1.20 17.59
N GLU A 240 6.92 -2.33 18.27
CA GLU A 240 7.21 -3.60 17.59
C GLU A 240 6.07 -3.94 16.61
N PHE A 241 6.46 -4.30 15.38
CA PHE A 241 5.52 -4.66 14.31
C PHE A 241 5.69 -6.15 13.95
N PRO A 242 4.61 -6.90 13.72
CA PRO A 242 3.23 -6.39 13.65
C PRO A 242 2.46 -6.41 14.98
N ALA A 243 2.83 -7.24 15.96
CA ALA A 243 1.95 -7.61 17.06
C ALA A 243 1.59 -6.43 17.99
N VAL A 244 2.57 -5.68 18.46
CA VAL A 244 2.34 -4.56 19.40
C VAL A 244 1.67 -3.38 18.68
N TRP A 245 2.10 -3.06 17.47
CA TRP A 245 1.49 -1.99 16.67
C TRP A 245 0.01 -2.29 16.39
N LEU A 246 -0.30 -3.51 15.92
CA LEU A 246 -1.68 -3.93 15.66
C LEU A 246 -2.56 -3.87 16.91
N ALA A 247 -2.02 -4.26 18.06
CA ALA A 247 -2.78 -4.23 19.32
C ALA A 247 -3.00 -2.80 19.82
N LYS A 248 -1.97 -1.95 19.78
CA LYS A 248 -1.99 -0.60 20.35
C LYS A 248 -2.67 0.41 19.41
N VAL A 249 -2.21 0.47 18.15
CA VAL A 249 -2.62 1.50 17.20
C VAL A 249 -3.90 1.07 16.50
N LEU A 250 -3.88 -0.06 15.76
CA LEU A 250 -4.99 -0.45 14.91
C LEU A 250 -6.24 -0.83 15.73
N LYS A 251 -6.11 -1.77 16.66
CA LYS A 251 -7.24 -2.28 17.46
C LYS A 251 -7.55 -1.40 18.66
N GLY A 252 -6.51 -1.00 19.38
CA GLY A 252 -6.63 -0.24 20.62
C GLY A 252 -6.91 1.24 20.42
N LYS A 253 -6.59 1.79 19.23
CA LYS A 253 -6.73 3.22 18.88
C LYS A 253 -6.06 4.14 19.90
N ASN A 254 -5.05 3.61 20.62
CA ASN A 254 -4.33 4.33 21.66
C ASN A 254 -3.05 4.93 21.10
N TYR A 255 -3.19 6.00 20.33
CA TYR A 255 -2.12 6.73 19.68
C TYR A 255 -2.58 8.17 19.37
N ASP A 256 -1.63 9.08 19.16
CA ASP A 256 -1.90 10.43 18.66
C ASP A 256 -1.68 10.48 17.15
N MET A 257 -0.47 10.13 16.72
CA MET A 257 -0.08 9.96 15.31
C MET A 257 0.64 8.62 15.11
N SER A 258 0.56 8.08 13.92
CA SER A 258 1.33 6.90 13.50
C SER A 258 1.50 6.89 11.98
N LEU A 259 2.48 6.12 11.49
CA LEU A 259 2.62 5.90 10.05
C LEU A 259 2.70 4.40 9.76
N ILE A 260 2.07 3.99 8.67
CA ILE A 260 2.10 2.62 8.14
C ILE A 260 1.71 2.61 6.67
N ALA A 261 2.26 1.68 5.90
CA ALA A 261 1.78 1.41 4.55
C ALA A 261 0.48 0.60 4.59
N HIS A 262 -0.55 1.10 3.92
CA HIS A 262 -1.73 0.34 3.53
C HIS A 262 -1.52 -0.17 2.11
N VAL A 263 -1.75 -1.46 1.88
CA VAL A 263 -1.42 -2.12 0.61
C VAL A 263 -2.64 -2.77 -0.06
N GLU A 264 -3.77 -2.73 0.61
CA GLU A 264 -5.03 -3.28 0.09
C GLU A 264 -5.53 -2.41 -1.07
N PRO A 265 -5.88 -3.00 -2.22
CA PRO A 265 -6.37 -2.22 -3.35
C PRO A 265 -7.75 -1.62 -3.06
N ARG A 266 -7.93 -0.34 -3.40
CA ARG A 266 -9.20 0.39 -3.26
C ARG A 266 -9.77 0.42 -1.85
N ASP A 267 -8.94 0.66 -0.87
CA ASP A 267 -9.30 0.60 0.56
C ASP A 267 -9.90 1.90 1.13
N ILE A 268 -9.99 2.99 0.34
CA ILE A 268 -10.61 4.26 0.75
C ILE A 268 -11.95 4.09 1.49
N PRO A 269 -12.90 3.25 1.02
CA PRO A 269 -14.13 3.02 1.76
C PRO A 269 -13.92 2.39 3.14
N HIS A 270 -12.87 1.59 3.30
CA HIS A 270 -12.52 0.99 4.58
C HIS A 270 -11.84 2.00 5.51
N LEU A 271 -10.88 2.76 5.00
CA LEU A 271 -10.10 3.74 5.76
C LEU A 271 -10.95 4.94 6.21
N PHE A 272 -11.74 5.51 5.31
CA PHE A 272 -12.44 6.78 5.52
C PHE A 272 -13.97 6.66 5.57
N GLY A 273 -14.53 5.54 5.14
CA GLY A 273 -15.96 5.28 5.21
C GLY A 273 -16.42 4.67 6.54
N ASN A 274 -15.51 4.18 7.36
CA ASN A 274 -15.80 3.54 8.64
C ASN A 274 -15.31 4.40 9.83
N PRO A 275 -16.20 5.12 10.53
CA PRO A 275 -15.82 5.98 11.65
C PRO A 275 -15.27 5.21 12.86
N ASP A 276 -15.47 3.89 12.89
CA ASP A 276 -14.93 3.01 13.92
C ASP A 276 -13.59 2.38 13.54
N TYR A 277 -13.05 2.69 12.35
CA TYR A 277 -11.69 2.30 12.02
C TYR A 277 -10.67 3.11 12.81
N TYR A 278 -9.39 2.73 12.77
CA TYR A 278 -8.39 3.31 13.67
C TYR A 278 -8.15 4.81 13.47
N LEU A 279 -8.32 5.33 12.25
CA LEU A 279 -8.23 6.77 11.94
C LEU A 279 -9.25 7.59 12.74
N GLY A 280 -10.39 7.00 13.07
CA GLY A 280 -11.49 7.71 13.74
C GLY A 280 -12.10 8.82 12.89
N PHE A 281 -11.83 8.82 11.58
CA PHE A 281 -12.38 9.81 10.65
C PHE A 281 -13.89 9.62 10.51
N ASP A 282 -14.65 10.69 10.73
CA ASP A 282 -16.11 10.64 10.77
C ASP A 282 -16.73 11.80 9.96
N SER A 283 -16.97 11.53 8.68
CA SER A 283 -17.66 12.45 7.77
C SER A 283 -18.90 11.80 7.18
N PRO A 284 -20.11 12.24 7.56
CA PRO A 284 -21.35 11.80 6.92
C PRO A 284 -21.35 12.00 5.41
N LYS A 285 -20.77 13.12 4.94
CA LYS A 285 -20.71 13.44 3.50
C LYS A 285 -19.82 12.47 2.73
N VAL A 286 -18.66 12.09 3.28
CA VAL A 286 -17.79 11.07 2.66
C VAL A 286 -18.53 9.73 2.59
N ARG A 287 -19.21 9.30 3.65
CA ARG A 287 -19.98 8.05 3.64
C ARG A 287 -21.11 8.06 2.60
N GLU A 288 -21.80 9.19 2.45
CA GLU A 288 -22.84 9.35 1.42
C GLU A 288 -22.23 9.20 0.03
N LEU A 289 -21.15 9.94 -0.29
CA LEU A 289 -20.48 9.89 -1.60
C LEU A 289 -19.93 8.51 -1.93
N LEU A 290 -19.33 7.83 -0.95
CA LEU A 290 -18.84 6.45 -1.13
C LEU A 290 -19.99 5.47 -1.39
N ALA A 291 -21.14 5.62 -0.71
CA ALA A 291 -22.31 4.79 -0.94
C ALA A 291 -22.95 5.07 -2.31
N GLU A 292 -23.02 6.34 -2.73
CA GLU A 292 -23.45 6.71 -4.07
C GLU A 292 -22.52 6.14 -5.13
N ALA A 293 -21.20 6.27 -4.97
CA ALA A 293 -20.21 5.70 -5.87
C ALA A 293 -20.37 4.18 -6.00
N ASP A 294 -20.55 3.45 -4.89
CA ASP A 294 -20.71 2.00 -4.93
C ASP A 294 -21.99 1.57 -5.71
N ALA A 295 -23.05 2.36 -5.63
CA ALA A 295 -24.32 2.09 -6.31
C ALA A 295 -24.41 2.66 -7.73
N ALA A 296 -23.48 3.54 -8.14
CA ALA A 296 -23.52 4.27 -9.40
C ALA A 296 -23.28 3.39 -10.63
N PRO A 297 -23.70 3.83 -11.83
CA PRO A 297 -23.21 3.31 -13.10
C PRO A 297 -21.67 3.37 -13.18
N GLU A 298 -21.08 2.46 -13.96
CA GLU A 298 -19.62 2.32 -14.04
C GLU A 298 -18.93 3.60 -14.54
N ASP A 299 -19.58 4.32 -15.45
CA ASP A 299 -19.12 5.57 -16.03
C ASP A 299 -19.17 6.77 -15.06
N GLU A 300 -19.99 6.68 -14.01
CA GLU A 300 -20.10 7.71 -12.96
C GLU A 300 -19.22 7.40 -11.73
N TYR A 301 -18.81 6.15 -11.55
CA TYR A 301 -18.11 5.67 -10.36
C TYR A 301 -16.85 6.47 -10.04
N ALA A 302 -15.99 6.67 -11.03
CA ALA A 302 -14.72 7.36 -10.83
C ALA A 302 -14.92 8.83 -10.42
N GLU A 303 -15.95 9.50 -10.96
CA GLU A 303 -16.24 10.91 -10.60
C GLU A 303 -16.75 11.03 -9.17
N LEU A 304 -17.64 10.17 -8.74
CA LEU A 304 -18.12 10.14 -7.34
C LEU A 304 -16.99 9.80 -6.35
N MET A 305 -16.08 8.91 -6.74
CA MET A 305 -14.87 8.63 -5.95
C MET A 305 -13.98 9.86 -5.83
N ARG A 306 -13.77 10.65 -6.91
CA ARG A 306 -13.03 11.92 -6.83
C ARG A 306 -13.68 12.92 -5.86
N GLN A 307 -15.00 13.04 -5.89
CA GLN A 307 -15.72 13.90 -4.96
C GLN A 307 -15.57 13.45 -3.50
N ALA A 308 -15.61 12.13 -3.25
CA ALA A 308 -15.36 11.59 -1.92
C ALA A 308 -13.93 11.89 -1.45
N VAL A 309 -12.94 11.73 -2.32
CA VAL A 309 -11.54 12.03 -2.03
C VAL A 309 -11.34 13.53 -1.76
N ALA A 310 -11.91 14.41 -2.58
CA ALA A 310 -11.84 15.86 -2.36
C ALA A 310 -12.39 16.25 -0.97
N GLU A 311 -13.50 15.65 -0.55
CA GLU A 311 -14.04 15.85 0.79
C GLU A 311 -13.14 15.32 1.90
N ILE A 312 -12.49 14.15 1.72
CA ILE A 312 -11.49 13.60 2.65
C ILE A 312 -10.32 14.60 2.79
N MET A 313 -9.81 15.12 1.66
CA MET A 313 -8.72 16.08 1.64
C MET A 313 -9.10 17.40 2.30
N THR A 314 -10.28 17.95 2.01
CA THR A 314 -10.80 19.17 2.67
C THR A 314 -10.81 19.01 4.19
N GLN A 315 -11.15 17.83 4.69
CA GLN A 315 -11.16 17.53 6.12
C GLN A 315 -9.82 17.06 6.67
N ALA A 316 -8.80 16.92 5.81
CA ALA A 316 -7.48 16.44 6.19
C ALA A 316 -7.54 15.16 7.05
N GLY A 317 -8.23 14.12 6.57
CA GLY A 317 -8.52 12.90 7.34
C GLY A 317 -7.28 12.12 7.74
N ALA A 318 -6.27 12.10 6.88
CA ALA A 318 -4.92 11.59 7.07
C ALA A 318 -4.02 12.18 5.98
N ASP A 319 -2.71 12.04 6.09
CA ASP A 319 -1.74 12.49 5.10
C ASP A 319 -1.05 11.30 4.45
N THR A 320 -1.18 11.13 3.14
CA THR A 320 -0.39 10.16 2.40
C THR A 320 0.99 10.73 2.10
N LEU A 321 1.99 10.22 2.78
CA LEU A 321 3.37 10.68 2.62
C LEU A 321 3.91 10.35 1.22
N PHE A 322 3.63 9.14 0.74
CA PHE A 322 3.99 8.67 -0.60
C PHE A 322 3.39 7.31 -0.90
N ASN A 323 3.36 6.95 -2.19
CA ASN A 323 3.13 5.56 -2.60
C ASN A 323 4.43 4.79 -2.70
N LEU A 324 4.43 3.55 -2.18
CA LEU A 324 5.57 2.64 -2.24
C LEU A 324 5.90 2.27 -3.69
N PRO A 325 7.16 2.35 -4.10
CA PRO A 325 7.58 1.88 -5.41
C PRO A 325 7.56 0.34 -5.46
N MET A 326 7.34 -0.20 -6.66
CA MET A 326 7.57 -1.60 -6.99
C MET A 326 8.92 -1.73 -7.69
N ILE A 327 9.91 -2.26 -7.03
CA ILE A 327 11.23 -2.48 -7.62
C ILE A 327 11.35 -3.93 -8.05
N VAL A 328 11.58 -4.13 -9.35
CA VAL A 328 11.80 -5.43 -9.98
C VAL A 328 13.17 -5.44 -10.63
N VAL A 329 13.97 -6.45 -10.33
CA VAL A 329 15.27 -6.67 -10.95
C VAL A 329 15.25 -8.04 -11.60
N THR A 330 15.53 -8.10 -12.91
CA THR A 330 15.52 -9.36 -13.67
C THR A 330 16.83 -9.54 -14.41
N HIS A 331 17.19 -10.79 -14.71
CA HIS A 331 18.18 -11.06 -15.76
C HIS A 331 17.62 -10.70 -17.13
N ASN A 332 18.51 -10.37 -18.06
CA ASN A 332 18.18 -10.23 -19.49
C ASN A 332 17.44 -11.50 -19.98
N GLY A 333 16.41 -11.32 -20.79
CA GLY A 333 15.59 -12.43 -21.31
C GLY A 333 14.46 -12.89 -20.39
N ILE A 334 14.30 -12.30 -19.20
CA ILE A 334 13.10 -12.49 -18.38
C ILE A 334 12.08 -11.43 -18.77
N THR A 335 10.87 -11.86 -19.14
CA THR A 335 9.78 -10.98 -19.58
C THR A 335 8.45 -11.34 -18.88
N GLY A 336 7.48 -10.43 -18.90
CA GLY A 336 6.12 -10.68 -18.42
C GLY A 336 5.93 -10.54 -16.91
N ILE A 337 6.92 -10.08 -16.16
CA ILE A 337 6.75 -9.65 -14.76
C ILE A 337 6.11 -8.25 -14.79
N PRO A 338 4.97 -8.03 -14.12
CA PRO A 338 4.33 -6.72 -14.11
C PRO A 338 5.25 -5.67 -13.45
N ARG A 339 5.37 -4.51 -14.09
CA ARG A 339 6.08 -3.36 -13.50
C ARG A 339 5.36 -2.82 -12.27
N ASN A 340 4.01 -2.81 -12.30
CA ASN A 340 3.17 -2.35 -11.20
C ASN A 340 2.56 -3.53 -10.46
N SER A 341 2.48 -3.43 -9.13
CA SER A 341 1.80 -4.40 -8.26
C SER A 341 0.50 -3.81 -7.75
N VAL A 342 -0.61 -4.16 -8.40
CA VAL A 342 -1.96 -3.64 -8.09
C VAL A 342 -2.89 -4.71 -7.52
N ALA A 343 -2.36 -5.89 -7.20
CA ALA A 343 -3.09 -7.02 -6.64
C ALA A 343 -2.18 -7.86 -5.74
N ASP A 344 -2.79 -8.69 -4.89
CA ASP A 344 -2.10 -9.51 -3.88
C ASP A 344 -1.24 -10.66 -4.44
N GLY A 345 -1.20 -10.86 -5.74
CA GLY A 345 -0.52 -11.98 -6.34
C GLY A 345 0.24 -11.66 -7.62
N LEU A 346 1.26 -12.48 -7.90
CA LEU A 346 1.99 -12.44 -9.15
C LEU A 346 1.37 -13.41 -10.17
N VAL A 347 0.98 -12.90 -11.34
CA VAL A 347 0.44 -13.70 -12.43
C VAL A 347 1.59 -14.33 -13.22
N LEU A 348 1.89 -15.60 -12.93
CA LEU A 348 3.02 -16.31 -13.54
C LEU A 348 2.78 -16.79 -14.97
N SER A 349 1.53 -16.87 -15.44
CA SER A 349 1.22 -17.35 -16.80
C SER A 349 1.82 -16.50 -17.91
N GLY A 350 2.07 -15.20 -17.64
CA GLY A 350 2.72 -14.28 -18.57
C GLY A 350 4.24 -14.26 -18.52
N VAL A 351 4.83 -14.82 -17.46
CA VAL A 351 6.28 -14.75 -17.24
C VAL A 351 6.99 -15.76 -18.16
N LYS A 352 8.02 -15.28 -18.85
CA LYS A 352 8.84 -16.09 -19.76
C LYS A 352 10.32 -15.91 -19.45
N LYS A 353 11.07 -16.98 -19.59
CA LYS A 353 12.53 -16.98 -19.65
C LYS A 353 12.90 -17.34 -21.09
N GLU A 354 13.45 -16.39 -21.81
CA GLU A 354 13.97 -16.62 -23.17
C GLU A 354 15.30 -17.40 -23.04
N ALA A 355 15.51 -18.33 -23.98
CA ALA A 355 16.67 -19.21 -23.95
C ALA A 355 17.95 -18.48 -24.38
#